data_02018d49e07b4b4a03f0bee513bdbca6
#
_entry.id   02018d49e07b4b4a03f0bee513bdbca6
#
_cell.length_a   1.000
_cell.length_b   1.000
_cell.length_c   1.000
_cell.angle_alpha   90.00
_cell.angle_beta   90.00
_cell.angle_gamma   90.00
#
_symmetry.space_group_name_H-M   'P 1'
#
loop_
_entity.id
_entity.type
_entity.pdbx_description
1 polymer ?
#
loop_
_entity_poly.entity_id
_entity_poly.type
_entity_poly.pdbx_seq_one_letter_code
_entity_poly.pdbx_strand_id
1 'polypeptide(L)'
;MLDLACGNLRFERYLADALPDGMLSGYAVDNCDPLVEAGERSEFGPLSRMAFQNLDVIERLSNGRLREALEAPDASCDLAVSFGFMHHVPLERWRAELLRTLIAKVHPDGFVAVSFWRFLNSDKLARKAQETTGRARVELGLPELPPNDYLLGWQDTQGLYRYCHHFDEPEIERLLAAVADSAELVSRFEADGKTGNLNEYVVLRVK
;
A
#
# COMPACT_ATOMS: atom_id res chain seq x y z
N MET A 1 2.81 -8.71 -13.32
CA MET A 1 2.96 -7.98 -12.04
C MET A 1 1.76 -8.18 -11.12
N LEU A 2 1.88 -7.80 -9.85
CA LEU A 2 0.77 -7.66 -8.90
C LEU A 2 0.77 -6.24 -8.34
N ASP A 3 -0.36 -5.51 -8.41
CA ASP A 3 -0.58 -4.26 -7.65
C ASP A 3 -1.64 -4.50 -6.57
N LEU A 4 -1.22 -4.41 -5.31
CA LEU A 4 -2.08 -4.59 -4.14
C LEU A 4 -2.52 -3.23 -3.61
N ALA A 5 -3.83 -2.97 -3.61
CA ALA A 5 -4.47 -1.67 -3.42
C ALA A 5 -4.19 -0.70 -4.57
N CYS A 6 -4.52 -1.15 -5.79
CA CYS A 6 -4.24 -0.47 -7.05
C CYS A 6 -5.01 0.85 -7.23
N GLY A 7 -6.07 1.08 -6.45
CA GLY A 7 -6.89 2.28 -6.53
C GLY A 7 -7.43 2.51 -7.94
N ASN A 8 -7.11 3.66 -8.53
CA ASN A 8 -7.54 4.04 -9.87
C ASN A 8 -6.51 3.73 -10.96
N LEU A 9 -5.61 2.79 -10.74
CA LEU A 9 -4.67 2.24 -11.73
C LEU A 9 -3.68 3.28 -12.30
N ARG A 10 -3.25 4.24 -11.51
CA ARG A 10 -2.31 5.27 -11.97
C ARG A 10 -0.92 4.69 -12.27
N PHE A 11 -0.50 3.72 -11.48
CA PHE A 11 0.80 3.10 -11.64
C PHE A 11 0.83 2.20 -12.89
N GLU A 12 -0.22 1.41 -13.10
CA GLU A 12 -0.35 0.55 -14.28
C GLU A 12 -0.39 1.37 -15.57
N ARG A 13 -1.11 2.50 -15.56
CA ARG A 13 -1.12 3.41 -16.72
C ARG A 13 0.27 3.97 -17.01
N TYR A 14 0.97 4.40 -15.98
CA TYR A 14 2.35 4.86 -16.14
C TYR A 14 3.25 3.77 -16.72
N LEU A 15 3.14 2.53 -16.23
CA LEU A 15 3.90 1.41 -16.78
C LEU A 15 3.51 1.08 -18.21
N ALA A 16 2.22 1.12 -18.52
CA ALA A 16 1.73 0.87 -19.89
C ALA A 16 2.26 1.89 -20.90
N ASP A 17 2.40 3.17 -20.47
CA ASP A 17 3.00 4.22 -21.31
C ASP A 17 4.53 4.08 -21.42
N ALA A 18 5.18 3.51 -20.41
CA ALA A 18 6.64 3.39 -20.35
C ALA A 18 7.18 2.09 -20.99
N LEU A 19 6.36 1.06 -21.09
CA LEU A 19 6.75 -0.25 -21.61
C LEU A 19 6.27 -0.44 -23.07
N PRO A 20 6.94 -1.28 -23.85
CA PRO A 20 6.44 -1.68 -25.17
C PRO A 20 5.05 -2.30 -25.10
N ASP A 21 4.24 -2.10 -26.15
CA ASP A 21 2.89 -2.63 -26.24
C ASP A 21 2.80 -4.13 -25.90
N GLY A 22 1.84 -4.46 -25.01
CA GLY A 22 1.56 -5.84 -24.63
C GLY A 22 2.56 -6.48 -23.66
N MET A 23 3.56 -5.75 -23.15
CA MET A 23 4.48 -6.26 -22.12
C MET A 23 3.87 -6.25 -20.71
N LEU A 24 2.92 -5.34 -20.43
CA LEU A 24 2.29 -5.29 -19.13
C LEU A 24 1.17 -6.32 -19.01
N SER A 25 1.26 -7.20 -18.02
CA SER A 25 0.21 -8.16 -17.65
C SER A 25 0.26 -8.42 -16.15
N GLY A 26 -0.84 -8.84 -15.54
CA GLY A 26 -0.84 -9.20 -14.12
C GLY A 26 -2.19 -9.02 -13.44
N TYR A 27 -2.11 -8.72 -12.15
CA TYR A 27 -3.23 -8.65 -11.24
C TYR A 27 -3.26 -7.26 -10.58
N ALA A 28 -4.44 -6.66 -10.54
CA ALA A 28 -4.72 -5.42 -9.82
C ALA A 28 -5.81 -5.71 -8.77
N VAL A 29 -5.54 -5.41 -7.52
CA VAL A 29 -6.37 -5.79 -6.38
C VAL A 29 -6.79 -4.55 -5.60
N ASP A 30 -8.09 -4.36 -5.40
CA ASP A 30 -8.65 -3.30 -4.55
C ASP A 30 -10.06 -3.70 -4.09
N ASN A 31 -10.58 -3.10 -3.02
CA ASN A 31 -11.97 -3.28 -2.59
C ASN A 31 -12.85 -2.05 -2.85
N CYS A 32 -12.32 -1.05 -3.53
CA CYS A 32 -13.04 0.18 -3.87
C CYS A 32 -13.53 0.14 -5.32
N ASP A 33 -14.66 -0.55 -5.56
CA ASP A 33 -15.26 -0.70 -6.88
C ASP A 33 -15.31 0.62 -7.71
N PRO A 34 -15.72 1.79 -7.15
CA PRO A 34 -15.70 3.03 -7.92
C PRO A 34 -14.33 3.45 -8.43
N LEU A 35 -13.25 3.14 -7.71
CA LEU A 35 -11.88 3.43 -8.15
C LEU A 35 -11.45 2.47 -9.26
N VAL A 36 -11.74 1.18 -9.10
CA VAL A 36 -11.47 0.15 -10.11
C VAL A 36 -12.25 0.44 -11.39
N GLU A 37 -13.58 0.67 -11.27
CA GLU A 37 -14.42 1.02 -12.41
C GLU A 37 -13.97 2.31 -13.14
N ALA A 38 -13.53 3.32 -12.40
CA ALA A 38 -12.98 4.54 -13.00
C ALA A 38 -11.67 4.24 -13.75
N GLY A 39 -10.90 3.29 -13.21
CA GLY A 39 -9.75 2.72 -13.88
C GLY A 39 -10.13 2.00 -15.17
N GLU A 40 -11.04 1.04 -15.12
CA GLU A 40 -11.48 0.23 -16.28
C GLU A 40 -12.10 1.04 -17.42
N ARG A 41 -12.81 2.13 -17.12
CA ARG A 41 -13.45 3.00 -18.13
C ARG A 41 -12.49 3.88 -18.92
N SER A 42 -11.28 4.10 -18.46
CA SER A 42 -10.27 4.78 -19.25
C SER A 42 -9.73 3.80 -20.29
N GLU A 43 -9.98 4.01 -21.60
CA GLU A 43 -9.62 3.14 -22.74
C GLU A 43 -8.24 2.48 -22.58
N PHE A 44 -8.23 1.23 -22.09
CA PHE A 44 -7.04 0.49 -21.69
C PHE A 44 -6.55 -0.43 -22.80
N GLY A 45 -6.21 0.07 -23.95
CA GLY A 45 -5.51 -0.74 -24.95
C GLY A 45 -4.32 -1.50 -24.34
N PRO A 46 -3.42 -0.82 -23.59
CA PRO A 46 -2.24 -1.45 -22.99
C PRO A 46 -2.52 -2.34 -21.78
N LEU A 47 -3.61 -2.12 -21.02
CA LEU A 47 -3.95 -2.88 -19.82
C LEU A 47 -4.88 -4.08 -20.06
N SER A 48 -5.12 -4.44 -21.31
CA SER A 48 -6.00 -5.56 -21.68
C SER A 48 -5.61 -6.93 -21.09
N ARG A 49 -4.42 -7.04 -20.51
CA ARG A 49 -3.91 -8.25 -19.85
C ARG A 49 -3.86 -8.17 -18.33
N MET A 50 -4.46 -7.13 -17.73
CA MET A 50 -4.61 -7.01 -16.29
C MET A 50 -5.91 -7.68 -15.85
N ALA A 51 -5.83 -8.57 -14.86
CA ALA A 51 -6.99 -9.13 -14.18
C ALA A 51 -7.28 -8.30 -12.92
N PHE A 52 -8.55 -7.90 -12.75
CA PHE A 52 -9.00 -7.13 -11.59
C PHE A 52 -9.64 -8.06 -10.56
N GLN A 53 -9.20 -7.96 -9.31
CA GLN A 53 -9.75 -8.71 -8.20
C GLN A 53 -10.31 -7.75 -7.14
N ASN A 54 -11.62 -7.84 -6.86
CA ASN A 54 -12.22 -7.16 -5.71
C ASN A 54 -11.91 -7.96 -4.45
N LEU A 55 -11.10 -7.39 -3.53
CA LEU A 55 -10.67 -8.07 -2.31
C LEU A 55 -10.44 -7.06 -1.17
N ASP A 56 -11.08 -7.30 -0.03
CA ASP A 56 -10.73 -6.59 1.20
C ASP A 56 -9.44 -7.17 1.81
N VAL A 57 -8.33 -6.47 1.55
CA VAL A 57 -7.01 -6.87 2.03
C VAL A 57 -6.93 -6.88 3.55
N ILE A 58 -7.59 -5.93 4.23
CA ILE A 58 -7.58 -5.86 5.70
C ILE A 58 -8.34 -7.04 6.31
N GLU A 59 -9.49 -7.40 5.75
CA GLU A 59 -10.23 -8.58 6.17
C GLU A 59 -9.36 -9.84 6.01
N ARG A 60 -8.69 -10.00 4.87
CA ARG A 60 -7.84 -11.17 4.60
C ARG A 60 -6.61 -11.25 5.50
N LEU A 61 -5.99 -10.11 5.80
CA LEU A 61 -4.91 -10.03 6.81
C LEU A 61 -5.42 -10.42 8.20
N SER A 62 -6.62 -9.97 8.58
CA SER A 62 -7.18 -10.25 9.91
C SER A 62 -7.43 -11.72 10.18
N ASN A 63 -7.73 -12.50 9.15
CA ASN A 63 -7.98 -13.94 9.24
C ASN A 63 -6.79 -14.80 8.76
N GLY A 64 -5.63 -14.19 8.44
CA GLY A 64 -4.40 -14.87 8.03
C GLY A 64 -4.51 -15.56 6.66
N ARG A 65 -5.37 -15.08 5.75
CA ARG A 65 -5.65 -15.70 4.45
C ARG A 65 -5.32 -14.83 3.25
N LEU A 66 -4.55 -13.77 3.43
CA LEU A 66 -4.28 -12.85 2.31
C LEU A 66 -3.60 -13.57 1.15
N ARG A 67 -2.56 -14.37 1.43
CA ARG A 67 -1.77 -15.04 0.40
C ARG A 67 -2.61 -16.00 -0.46
N GLU A 68 -3.47 -16.81 0.19
CA GLU A 68 -4.34 -17.77 -0.48
C GLU A 68 -5.52 -17.11 -1.21
N ALA A 69 -5.96 -15.93 -0.74
CA ALA A 69 -7.09 -15.21 -1.33
C ALA A 69 -6.70 -14.45 -2.61
N LEU A 70 -5.43 -14.17 -2.83
CA LEU A 70 -4.95 -13.51 -4.04
C LEU A 70 -4.93 -14.48 -5.21
N GLU A 71 -5.58 -14.07 -6.33
CA GLU A 71 -5.60 -14.84 -7.58
C GLU A 71 -4.23 -14.99 -8.23
N ALA A 72 -3.32 -14.03 -8.00
CA ALA A 72 -1.94 -14.14 -8.44
C ALA A 72 -1.29 -15.39 -7.83
N PRO A 73 -0.77 -16.34 -8.64
CA PRO A 73 -0.05 -17.50 -8.13
C PRO A 73 1.26 -17.08 -7.43
N ASP A 74 1.75 -17.92 -6.54
CA ASP A 74 3.04 -17.70 -5.92
C ASP A 74 4.17 -17.78 -6.95
N ALA A 75 5.20 -16.97 -6.77
CA ALA A 75 6.38 -16.89 -7.62
C ALA A 75 6.06 -16.69 -9.11
N SER A 76 4.99 -15.95 -9.43
CA SER A 76 4.52 -15.76 -10.81
C SER A 76 4.72 -14.35 -11.36
N CYS A 77 5.05 -13.39 -10.51
CA CYS A 77 5.18 -11.99 -10.89
C CYS A 77 6.66 -11.56 -10.95
N ASP A 78 7.01 -10.70 -11.90
CA ASP A 78 8.31 -10.01 -11.95
C ASP A 78 8.37 -8.87 -10.93
N LEU A 79 7.20 -8.28 -10.64
CA LEU A 79 7.04 -7.12 -9.77
C LEU A 79 5.76 -7.23 -8.96
N ALA A 80 5.84 -7.01 -7.65
CA ALA A 80 4.67 -6.73 -6.83
C ALA A 80 4.81 -5.36 -6.17
N VAL A 81 3.72 -4.58 -6.16
CA VAL A 81 3.72 -3.25 -5.56
C VAL A 81 2.54 -3.07 -4.60
N SER A 82 2.73 -2.15 -3.63
CA SER A 82 1.65 -1.63 -2.80
C SER A 82 1.96 -0.18 -2.43
N PHE A 83 1.38 0.76 -3.16
CA PHE A 83 1.61 2.18 -2.95
C PHE A 83 0.41 2.85 -2.30
N GLY A 84 0.69 3.66 -1.26
CA GLY A 84 -0.35 4.41 -0.55
C GLY A 84 -1.32 3.55 0.26
N PHE A 85 -0.96 2.32 0.62
CA PHE A 85 -1.83 1.41 1.35
C PHE A 85 -1.29 0.98 2.72
N MET A 86 0.01 0.80 2.87
CA MET A 86 0.62 0.26 4.09
C MET A 86 0.16 0.99 5.36
N HIS A 87 -0.09 2.29 5.28
CA HIS A 87 -0.56 3.11 6.40
C HIS A 87 -2.03 2.86 6.80
N HIS A 88 -2.78 2.10 6.02
CA HIS A 88 -4.14 1.65 6.39
C HIS A 88 -4.13 0.31 7.12
N VAL A 89 -2.99 -0.37 7.21
CA VAL A 89 -2.84 -1.66 7.90
C VAL A 89 -2.57 -1.41 9.39
N PRO A 90 -3.49 -1.78 10.33
CA PRO A 90 -3.43 -1.26 11.71
C PRO A 90 -2.40 -1.95 12.61
N LEU A 91 -1.95 -3.15 12.28
CA LEU A 91 -1.07 -3.92 13.17
C LEU A 91 0.28 -4.22 12.50
N GLU A 92 1.38 -4.01 13.22
CA GLU A 92 2.73 -4.26 12.70
C GLU A 92 2.89 -5.71 12.17
N ARG A 93 2.30 -6.71 12.87
CA ARG A 93 2.31 -8.09 12.37
C ARG A 93 1.58 -8.27 11.02
N TRP A 94 0.52 -7.49 10.76
CA TRP A 94 -0.18 -7.52 9.47
C TRP A 94 0.60 -6.79 8.39
N ARG A 95 1.30 -5.71 8.73
CA ARG A 95 2.24 -5.03 7.83
C ARG A 95 3.37 -5.95 7.39
N ALA A 96 3.95 -6.70 8.34
CA ALA A 96 4.95 -7.72 8.03
C ALA A 96 4.38 -8.88 7.19
N GLU A 97 3.14 -9.33 7.47
CA GLU A 97 2.46 -10.37 6.69
C GLU A 97 2.17 -9.91 5.26
N LEU A 98 1.77 -8.66 5.08
CA LEU A 98 1.57 -8.06 3.75
C LEU A 98 2.88 -8.07 2.95
N LEU A 99 4.00 -7.67 3.54
CA LEU A 99 5.30 -7.73 2.88
C LEU A 99 5.69 -9.17 2.49
N ARG A 100 5.52 -10.13 3.41
CA ARG A 100 5.78 -11.56 3.11
C ARG A 100 4.90 -12.07 1.99
N THR A 101 3.64 -11.65 1.96
CA THR A 101 2.70 -12.03 0.90
C THR A 101 3.15 -11.48 -0.46
N LEU A 102 3.51 -10.19 -0.54
CA LEU A 102 4.03 -9.61 -1.78
C LEU A 102 5.28 -10.36 -2.28
N ILE A 103 6.23 -10.63 -1.37
CA ILE A 103 7.46 -11.38 -1.67
C ILE A 103 7.12 -12.79 -2.20
N ALA A 104 6.17 -13.49 -1.58
CA ALA A 104 5.78 -14.83 -2.00
C ALA A 104 5.15 -14.88 -3.41
N LYS A 105 4.55 -13.78 -3.89
CA LYS A 105 3.96 -13.69 -5.23
C LYS A 105 4.97 -13.41 -6.34
N VAL A 106 6.16 -12.96 -5.97
CA VAL A 106 7.24 -12.62 -6.89
C VAL A 106 8.22 -13.79 -7.02
N HIS A 107 8.68 -14.06 -8.24
CA HIS A 107 9.69 -15.09 -8.48
C HIS A 107 11.08 -14.65 -7.97
N PRO A 108 12.05 -15.57 -7.76
CA PRO A 108 13.42 -15.21 -7.44
C PRO A 108 14.00 -14.20 -8.44
N ASP A 109 14.78 -13.26 -7.94
CA ASP A 109 15.35 -12.11 -8.68
C ASP A 109 14.32 -11.04 -9.13
N GLY A 110 13.02 -11.23 -8.91
CA GLY A 110 11.99 -10.21 -9.12
C GLY A 110 11.95 -9.18 -7.99
N PHE A 111 11.07 -8.18 -8.10
CA PHE A 111 11.09 -7.03 -7.22
C PHE A 111 9.77 -6.83 -6.48
N VAL A 112 9.87 -6.34 -5.25
CA VAL A 112 8.75 -5.81 -4.46
C VAL A 112 9.00 -4.34 -4.17
N ALA A 113 8.01 -3.47 -4.43
CA ALA A 113 8.11 -2.05 -4.10
C ALA A 113 6.91 -1.61 -3.24
N VAL A 114 7.18 -0.94 -2.14
CA VAL A 114 6.16 -0.43 -1.21
C VAL A 114 6.43 1.00 -0.82
N SER A 115 5.38 1.71 -0.39
CA SER A 115 5.53 3.04 0.18
C SER A 115 5.03 3.11 1.61
N PHE A 116 5.77 3.83 2.44
CA PHE A 116 5.46 4.12 3.84
C PHE A 116 5.14 5.61 4.00
N TRP A 117 3.93 5.93 4.43
CA TRP A 117 3.52 7.32 4.57
C TRP A 117 4.03 7.92 5.88
N ARG A 118 4.88 8.96 5.75
CA ARG A 118 5.55 9.66 6.84
C ARG A 118 4.95 11.06 7.04
N PHE A 119 3.63 11.16 7.14
CA PHE A 119 2.91 12.42 7.13
C PHE A 119 3.22 13.36 8.29
N LEU A 120 3.76 12.86 9.40
CA LEU A 120 4.22 13.71 10.49
C LEU A 120 5.50 14.52 10.13
N ASN A 121 6.20 14.19 9.05
CA ASN A 121 7.29 15.00 8.51
C ASN A 121 6.81 16.37 8.01
N SER A 122 5.49 16.55 7.85
CA SER A 122 4.89 17.84 7.53
C SER A 122 4.18 18.40 8.77
N ASP A 123 4.65 19.53 9.32
CA ASP A 123 4.03 20.20 10.47
C ASP A 123 2.54 20.46 10.28
N LYS A 124 2.14 20.80 9.05
CA LYS A 124 0.73 21.02 8.69
C LYS A 124 -0.09 19.73 8.84
N LEU A 125 0.42 18.61 8.30
CA LEU A 125 -0.27 17.33 8.36
C LEU A 125 -0.23 16.75 9.77
N ALA A 126 0.88 16.89 10.49
CA ALA A 126 1.01 16.46 11.89
C ALA A 126 -0.03 17.13 12.77
N ARG A 127 -0.16 18.47 12.69
CA ARG A 127 -1.16 19.23 13.43
C ARG A 127 -2.59 18.80 13.07
N LYS A 128 -2.90 18.70 11.75
CA LYS A 128 -4.21 18.24 11.30
C LYS A 128 -4.52 16.82 11.78
N ALA A 129 -3.55 15.93 11.81
CA ALA A 129 -3.70 14.56 12.29
C ALA A 129 -4.05 14.52 13.79
N GLN A 130 -3.31 15.27 14.62
CA GLN A 130 -3.56 15.38 16.05
C GLN A 130 -4.96 15.96 16.36
N GLU A 131 -5.31 17.09 15.75
CA GLU A 131 -6.60 17.74 15.93
C GLU A 131 -7.77 16.83 15.50
N THR A 132 -7.64 16.19 14.35
CA THR A 132 -8.69 15.32 13.82
C THR A 132 -8.85 14.06 14.68
N THR A 133 -7.74 13.44 15.09
CA THR A 133 -7.75 12.27 15.98
C THR A 133 -8.38 12.60 17.32
N GLY A 134 -8.01 13.74 17.92
CA GLY A 134 -8.61 14.19 19.19
C GLY A 134 -10.13 14.35 19.09
N ARG A 135 -10.62 15.00 18.03
CA ARG A 135 -12.05 15.14 17.75
C ARG A 135 -12.73 13.80 17.52
N ALA A 136 -12.18 12.96 16.64
CA ALA A 136 -12.73 11.65 16.30
C ALA A 136 -12.85 10.75 17.56
N ARG A 137 -11.86 10.77 18.44
CA ARG A 137 -11.89 10.00 19.69
C ARG A 137 -13.06 10.41 20.59
N VAL A 138 -13.30 11.70 20.72
CA VAL A 138 -14.44 12.21 21.51
C VAL A 138 -15.77 11.83 20.85
N GLU A 139 -15.91 12.04 19.55
CA GLU A 139 -17.15 11.77 18.82
C GLU A 139 -17.50 10.27 18.80
N LEU A 140 -16.50 9.39 18.68
CA LEU A 140 -16.68 7.95 18.58
C LEU A 140 -16.52 7.21 19.93
N GLY A 141 -16.21 7.93 21.02
CA GLY A 141 -16.00 7.31 22.34
C GLY A 141 -14.79 6.36 22.39
N LEU A 142 -13.75 6.63 21.62
CA LEU A 142 -12.59 5.75 21.50
C LEU A 142 -11.53 6.05 22.59
N PRO A 143 -10.80 5.01 23.04
CA PRO A 143 -9.67 5.17 23.93
C PRO A 143 -8.51 5.91 23.24
N GLU A 144 -7.43 6.12 23.96
CA GLU A 144 -6.18 6.58 23.37
C GLU A 144 -5.66 5.56 22.34
N LEU A 145 -5.26 6.07 21.18
CA LEU A 145 -4.71 5.21 20.13
C LEU A 145 -3.24 4.87 20.44
N PRO A 146 -2.76 3.73 19.94
CA PRO A 146 -1.33 3.41 19.99
C PRO A 146 -0.47 4.54 19.40
N PRO A 147 0.82 4.61 19.75
CA PRO A 147 1.74 5.54 19.12
C PRO A 147 1.72 5.40 17.58
N ASN A 148 1.85 6.53 16.91
CA ASN A 148 1.83 6.62 15.43
C ASN A 148 0.49 6.31 14.75
N ASP A 149 -0.56 5.94 15.50
CA ASP A 149 -1.90 5.69 14.97
C ASP A 149 -2.77 6.94 15.03
N TYR A 150 -3.46 7.25 13.94
CA TYR A 150 -4.27 8.45 13.78
C TYR A 150 -5.59 8.13 13.08
N LEU A 151 -6.58 8.99 13.34
CA LEU A 151 -7.82 9.04 12.59
C LEU A 151 -7.84 10.33 11.76
N LEU A 152 -7.78 10.21 10.46
CA LEU A 152 -7.80 11.33 9.54
C LEU A 152 -9.18 11.47 8.88
N GLY A 153 -9.60 12.72 8.62
CA GLY A 153 -10.83 12.97 7.88
C GLY A 153 -10.76 12.47 6.43
N TRP A 154 -11.90 12.09 5.89
CA TRP A 154 -12.03 11.65 4.50
C TRP A 154 -12.78 12.71 3.67
N GLN A 155 -12.16 13.20 2.60
CA GLN A 155 -12.77 14.08 1.57
C GLN A 155 -13.62 15.25 2.11
N ASP A 156 -13.17 15.95 3.15
CA ASP A 156 -13.88 17.06 3.79
C ASP A 156 -15.31 16.70 4.30
N THR A 157 -15.66 15.42 4.36
CA THR A 157 -16.92 14.94 4.90
C THR A 157 -16.85 14.92 6.42
N GLN A 158 -17.73 15.65 7.07
CA GLN A 158 -17.80 15.71 8.52
C GLN A 158 -18.23 14.34 9.09
N GLY A 159 -17.54 13.89 10.16
CA GLY A 159 -17.87 12.63 10.86
C GLY A 159 -17.36 11.37 10.17
N LEU A 160 -16.73 11.46 9.00
CA LEU A 160 -16.06 10.33 8.38
C LEU A 160 -14.55 10.36 8.65
N TYR A 161 -14.08 9.28 9.26
CA TYR A 161 -12.69 9.12 9.63
C TYR A 161 -12.12 7.84 9.05
N ARG A 162 -10.86 7.91 8.64
CA ARG A 162 -10.08 6.74 8.24
C ARG A 162 -8.90 6.54 9.16
N TYR A 163 -8.61 5.31 9.48
CA TYR A 163 -7.38 4.95 10.17
C TYR A 163 -6.17 5.20 9.29
N CYS A 164 -5.13 5.82 9.85
CA CYS A 164 -3.83 5.99 9.22
C CYS A 164 -2.72 5.83 10.25
N HIS A 165 -1.71 5.08 9.87
CA HIS A 165 -0.49 4.90 10.63
C HIS A 165 0.64 5.76 10.06
N HIS A 166 1.37 6.44 10.93
CA HIS A 166 2.62 7.13 10.55
C HIS A 166 3.79 6.19 10.73
N PHE A 167 4.62 6.06 9.69
CA PHE A 167 5.82 5.23 9.77
C PHE A 167 7.02 6.05 10.25
N ASP A 168 7.62 5.61 11.35
CA ASP A 168 8.92 6.08 11.79
C ASP A 168 10.05 5.16 11.30
N GLU A 169 11.28 5.66 11.38
CA GLU A 169 12.47 4.94 10.94
C GLU A 169 12.64 3.58 11.62
N PRO A 170 12.53 3.49 12.98
CA PRO A 170 12.71 2.21 13.65
C PRO A 170 11.70 1.13 13.23
N GLU A 171 10.47 1.52 12.89
CA GLU A 171 9.47 0.56 12.44
C GLU A 171 9.77 0.04 11.04
N ILE A 172 10.13 0.94 10.11
CA ILE A 172 10.52 0.53 8.75
C ILE A 172 11.68 -0.48 8.83
N GLU A 173 12.70 -0.21 9.65
CA GLU A 173 13.82 -1.15 9.88
C GLU A 173 13.35 -2.50 10.43
N ARG A 174 12.42 -2.54 11.39
CA ARG A 174 11.86 -3.81 11.89
C ARG A 174 11.10 -4.58 10.81
N LEU A 175 10.33 -3.88 9.98
CA LEU A 175 9.60 -4.52 8.87
C LEU A 175 10.55 -5.10 7.82
N LEU A 176 11.63 -4.39 7.49
CA LEU A 176 12.67 -4.89 6.57
C LEU A 176 13.41 -6.07 7.17
N ALA A 177 13.79 -6.02 8.44
CA ALA A 177 14.43 -7.13 9.14
C ALA A 177 13.53 -8.38 9.18
N ALA A 178 12.21 -8.23 9.30
CA ALA A 178 11.26 -9.35 9.33
C ALA A 178 11.14 -10.12 8.01
N VAL A 179 11.70 -9.60 6.91
CA VAL A 179 11.69 -10.22 5.58
C VAL A 179 13.10 -10.43 5.00
N ALA A 180 14.15 -10.11 5.76
CA ALA A 180 15.55 -10.15 5.30
C ALA A 180 16.04 -11.53 4.84
N ASP A 181 15.42 -12.60 5.33
CA ASP A 181 15.74 -13.97 4.88
C ASP A 181 15.23 -14.26 3.46
N SER A 182 14.17 -13.59 3.02
CA SER A 182 13.46 -13.86 1.76
C SER A 182 13.71 -12.79 0.69
N ALA A 183 14.15 -11.60 1.08
CA ALA A 183 14.42 -10.51 0.15
C ALA A 183 15.57 -9.62 0.65
N GLU A 184 16.21 -8.91 -0.26
CA GLU A 184 17.27 -7.93 0.06
C GLU A 184 16.84 -6.51 -0.35
N LEU A 185 17.25 -5.53 0.45
CA LEU A 185 17.01 -4.12 0.14
C LEU A 185 17.91 -3.68 -1.02
N VAL A 186 17.28 -3.22 -2.12
CA VAL A 186 17.99 -2.74 -3.31
C VAL A 186 18.00 -1.23 -3.38
N SER A 187 16.88 -0.60 -3.03
CA SER A 187 16.75 0.85 -3.07
C SER A 187 15.83 1.35 -1.97
N ARG A 188 16.17 2.53 -1.44
CA ARG A 188 15.36 3.23 -0.46
C ARG A 188 15.50 4.73 -0.70
N PHE A 189 14.40 5.44 -0.81
CA PHE A 189 14.40 6.87 -1.07
C PHE A 189 13.13 7.53 -0.56
N GLU A 190 13.24 8.79 -0.20
CA GLU A 190 12.12 9.64 0.16
C GLU A 190 11.59 10.38 -1.07
N ALA A 191 10.27 10.59 -1.13
CA ALA A 191 9.62 11.39 -2.15
C ALA A 191 8.30 11.99 -1.66
N ASP A 192 7.65 12.73 -2.56
CA ASP A 192 6.34 13.34 -2.42
C ASP A 192 6.26 14.50 -1.42
N GLY A 193 5.16 15.25 -1.57
CA GLY A 193 4.93 16.46 -0.83
C GLY A 193 5.82 17.61 -1.27
N LYS A 194 5.67 18.77 -0.59
CA LYS A 194 6.48 19.96 -0.90
C LYS A 194 7.94 19.83 -0.45
N THR A 195 8.19 18.99 0.54
CA THR A 195 9.50 18.76 1.15
C THR A 195 10.23 17.55 0.59
N GLY A 196 9.55 16.74 -0.25
CA GLY A 196 10.12 15.55 -0.86
C GLY A 196 10.29 14.37 0.11
N ASN A 197 9.63 14.39 1.29
CA ASN A 197 9.83 13.38 2.34
C ASN A 197 8.54 12.91 3.01
N LEU A 198 7.41 13.02 2.30
CA LEU A 198 6.12 12.54 2.82
C LEU A 198 5.94 11.04 2.70
N ASN A 199 6.58 10.41 1.73
CA ASN A 199 6.63 8.97 1.60
C ASN A 199 8.08 8.51 1.57
N GLU A 200 8.29 7.34 2.13
CA GLU A 200 9.49 6.58 1.94
C GLU A 200 9.17 5.37 1.08
N TYR A 201 9.92 5.21 0.01
CA TYR A 201 9.80 4.09 -0.93
C TYR A 201 10.92 3.09 -0.69
N VAL A 202 10.54 1.84 -0.66
CA VAL A 202 11.47 0.72 -0.49
C VAL A 202 11.30 -0.24 -1.65
N VAL A 203 12.42 -0.64 -2.25
CA VAL A 203 12.47 -1.68 -3.28
C VAL A 203 13.30 -2.84 -2.78
N LEU A 204 12.70 -4.01 -2.77
CA LEU A 204 13.31 -5.28 -2.37
C LEU A 204 13.49 -6.17 -3.59
N ARG A 205 14.59 -6.93 -3.65
CA ARG A 205 14.77 -8.04 -4.59
C ARG A 205 14.53 -9.35 -3.86
N VAL A 206 13.69 -10.21 -4.43
CA VAL A 206 13.38 -11.55 -3.88
C VAL A 206 14.58 -12.47 -4.11
N LYS A 207 14.93 -13.26 -3.08
CA LYS A 207 16.06 -14.23 -3.12
C LYS A 207 15.69 -15.53 -3.77
#